data_e40d130c1780afc9e2cba63a11399d07
#
_entry.id   e40d130c1780afc9e2cba63a11399d07
#
_cell.length_a   1.000
_cell.length_b   1.000
_cell.length_c   1.000
_cell.angle_alpha   90.00
_cell.angle_beta   90.00
_cell.angle_gamma   90.00
#
_symmetry.space_group_name_H-M   'P 1'
#
loop_
_entity.id
_entity.type
_entity.pdbx_description
1 polymer ?
#
loop_
_entity_poly.entity_id
_entity_poly.type
_entity_poly.pdbx_seq_one_letter_code
_entity_poly.pdbx_strand_id
1 'polypeptide(L)'
;DPCMGSGHILVYAFDVLMQIYESAGYSQRDAAKSILEHNIYGLDIDDRAYQLAYFAVMMKARQYNRRILNGENTCHVYAIQESNSINRAHLKYFGAGMDDIEKNVAKMQLEGLLDTLTDAKEYGSILNVESYNWDLLRRFVAAEDTDGQISMDSVGVEDTAGQLNQLIDIGETMARKYW
;
A
#
# COMPACT_ATOMS: atom_id res chain seq x y z
N ASP A 1 -7.41 -6.75 9.82
CA ASP A 1 -6.67 -7.81 10.50
C ASP A 1 -5.16 -7.51 10.43
N PRO A 2 -4.52 -7.19 11.55
CA PRO A 2 -3.11 -6.80 11.58
C PRO A 2 -2.13 -7.98 11.55
N CYS A 3 -2.61 -9.22 11.61
CA CYS A 3 -1.84 -10.46 11.58
C CYS A 3 -2.63 -11.51 10.79
N MET A 4 -2.89 -11.22 9.52
CA MET A 4 -3.91 -11.91 8.73
C MET A 4 -3.57 -13.38 8.38
N GLY A 5 -2.31 -13.79 8.45
CA GLY A 5 -1.88 -15.10 7.99
C GLY A 5 -2.31 -15.35 6.54
N SER A 6 -2.96 -16.47 6.29
CA SER A 6 -3.53 -16.81 4.96
C SER A 6 -4.87 -16.13 4.64
N GLY A 7 -5.33 -15.18 5.45
CA GLY A 7 -6.52 -14.37 5.17
C GLY A 7 -7.87 -15.00 5.52
N HIS A 8 -7.92 -16.05 6.36
CA HIS A 8 -9.17 -16.72 6.72
C HIS A 8 -10.23 -15.78 7.31
N ILE A 9 -9.80 -14.89 8.23
CA ILE A 9 -10.70 -13.92 8.87
C ILE A 9 -11.22 -12.93 7.82
N LEU A 10 -10.36 -12.46 6.91
CA LEU A 10 -10.74 -11.52 5.84
C LEU A 10 -11.75 -12.16 4.88
N VAL A 11 -11.56 -13.42 4.50
CA VAL A 11 -12.49 -14.17 3.63
C VAL A 11 -13.84 -14.36 4.30
N TYR A 12 -13.86 -14.69 5.60
CA TYR A 12 -15.10 -14.81 6.36
C TYR A 12 -15.81 -13.46 6.52
N ALA A 13 -15.05 -12.42 6.85
CA ALA A 13 -15.58 -11.05 6.95
C ALA A 13 -16.20 -10.60 5.62
N PHE A 14 -15.60 -10.97 4.49
CA PHE A 14 -16.16 -10.69 3.18
C PHE A 14 -17.58 -11.27 3.01
N ASP A 15 -17.81 -12.51 3.42
CA ASP A 15 -19.13 -13.15 3.35
C ASP A 15 -20.17 -12.45 4.24
N VAL A 16 -19.78 -12.06 5.44
CA VAL A 16 -20.65 -11.31 6.37
C VAL A 16 -21.00 -9.94 5.79
N LEU A 17 -20.01 -9.23 5.26
CA LEU A 17 -20.21 -7.93 4.63
C LEU A 17 -21.10 -8.03 3.40
N MET A 18 -20.94 -9.08 2.57
CA MET A 18 -21.84 -9.31 1.42
C MET A 18 -23.30 -9.37 1.86
N GLN A 19 -23.61 -10.13 2.94
CA GLN A 19 -24.98 -10.23 3.46
C GLN A 19 -25.52 -8.84 3.93
N ILE A 20 -24.67 -8.05 4.57
CA ILE A 20 -25.02 -6.69 5.02
C ILE A 20 -25.32 -5.79 3.81
N TYR A 21 -24.46 -5.76 2.81
CA TYR A 21 -24.66 -4.96 1.61
C TYR A 21 -25.90 -5.38 0.81
N GLU A 22 -26.12 -6.69 0.67
CA GLU A 22 -27.32 -7.22 0.01
C GLU A 22 -28.61 -6.82 0.75
N SER A 23 -28.59 -6.88 2.10
CA SER A 23 -29.74 -6.43 2.91
C SER A 23 -30.01 -4.93 2.79
N ALA A 24 -28.97 -4.14 2.48
CA ALA A 24 -29.07 -2.71 2.20
C ALA A 24 -29.45 -2.40 0.72
N GLY A 25 -29.66 -3.41 -0.11
CA GLY A 25 -30.14 -3.25 -1.51
C GLY A 25 -29.04 -3.06 -2.54
N TYR A 26 -27.77 -3.30 -2.20
CA TYR A 26 -26.69 -3.26 -3.17
C TYR A 26 -26.71 -4.47 -4.08
N SER A 27 -26.29 -4.29 -5.34
CA SER A 27 -26.01 -5.44 -6.21
C SER A 27 -24.78 -6.23 -5.71
N GLN A 28 -24.76 -7.53 -5.93
CA GLN A 28 -23.60 -8.35 -5.51
C GLN A 28 -22.28 -7.85 -6.10
N ARG A 29 -22.33 -7.36 -7.32
CA ARG A 29 -21.17 -6.83 -8.02
C ARG A 29 -20.64 -5.56 -7.37
N ASP A 30 -21.50 -4.61 -7.05
CA ASP A 30 -21.13 -3.34 -6.44
C ASP A 30 -20.73 -3.54 -4.99
N ALA A 31 -21.43 -4.42 -4.28
CA ALA A 31 -21.08 -4.83 -2.92
C ALA A 31 -19.67 -5.41 -2.86
N ALA A 32 -19.34 -6.38 -3.71
CA ALA A 32 -18.02 -6.99 -3.74
C ALA A 32 -16.91 -5.99 -4.03
N LYS A 33 -17.14 -5.03 -4.92
CA LYS A 33 -16.19 -3.96 -5.19
C LYS A 33 -16.00 -3.06 -3.97
N SER A 34 -17.09 -2.60 -3.38
CA SER A 34 -17.08 -1.71 -2.21
C SER A 34 -16.39 -2.36 -1.00
N ILE A 35 -16.64 -3.66 -0.76
CA ILE A 35 -16.01 -4.41 0.32
C ILE A 35 -14.50 -4.48 0.13
N LEU A 36 -14.05 -4.78 -1.10
CA LEU A 36 -12.63 -4.90 -1.41
C LEU A 36 -11.90 -3.56 -1.24
N GLU A 37 -12.52 -2.46 -1.70
CA GLU A 37 -11.90 -1.13 -1.71
C GLU A 37 -12.00 -0.38 -0.37
N HIS A 38 -13.00 -0.69 0.47
CA HIS A 38 -13.29 0.15 1.63
C HIS A 38 -13.41 -0.57 2.97
N ASN A 39 -13.58 -1.90 3.00
CA ASN A 39 -13.92 -2.57 4.24
C ASN A 39 -12.89 -3.62 4.68
N ILE A 40 -12.11 -4.18 3.77
CA ILE A 40 -11.15 -5.24 4.08
C ILE A 40 -9.74 -4.71 4.03
N TYR A 41 -9.05 -4.82 5.18
CA TYR A 41 -7.66 -4.42 5.35
C TYR A 41 -6.91 -5.51 6.09
N GLY A 42 -5.76 -5.92 5.55
CA GLY A 42 -4.94 -6.98 6.13
C GLY A 42 -3.46 -6.68 6.07
N LEU A 43 -2.76 -7.00 7.15
CA LEU A 43 -1.31 -6.91 7.24
C LEU A 43 -0.73 -8.23 7.73
N ASP A 44 0.45 -8.57 7.24
CA ASP A 44 1.29 -9.63 7.79
C ASP A 44 2.76 -9.27 7.60
N ILE A 45 3.65 -9.91 8.36
CA ILE A 45 5.11 -9.76 8.20
C ILE A 45 5.69 -10.73 7.17
N ASP A 46 4.96 -11.82 6.84
CA ASP A 46 5.40 -12.86 5.90
C ASP A 46 4.83 -12.60 4.50
N ASP A 47 5.71 -12.41 3.53
CA ASP A 47 5.34 -12.20 2.12
C ASP A 47 4.54 -13.38 1.54
N ARG A 48 4.77 -14.61 2.00
CA ARG A 48 4.01 -15.79 1.56
C ARG A 48 2.60 -15.80 2.13
N ALA A 49 2.44 -15.41 3.39
CA ALA A 49 1.14 -15.23 4.01
C ALA A 49 0.32 -14.16 3.25
N TYR A 50 0.95 -13.02 2.94
CA TYR A 50 0.35 -11.99 2.09
C TYR A 50 -0.14 -12.54 0.75
N GLN A 51 0.72 -13.28 0.01
CA GLN A 51 0.35 -13.80 -1.30
C GLN A 51 -0.87 -14.74 -1.23
N LEU A 52 -0.92 -15.60 -0.21
CA LEU A 52 -2.06 -16.48 0.03
C LEU A 52 -3.33 -15.71 0.40
N ALA A 53 -3.23 -14.73 1.30
CA ALA A 53 -4.35 -13.90 1.71
C ALA A 53 -4.90 -13.06 0.55
N TYR A 54 -4.01 -12.42 -0.21
CA TYR A 54 -4.39 -11.64 -1.40
C TYR A 54 -5.13 -12.51 -2.40
N PHE A 55 -4.58 -13.69 -2.73
CA PHE A 55 -5.22 -14.64 -3.63
C PHE A 55 -6.60 -15.06 -3.11
N ALA A 56 -6.70 -15.43 -1.82
CA ALA A 56 -7.95 -15.90 -1.22
C ALA A 56 -9.04 -14.81 -1.24
N VAL A 57 -8.69 -13.56 -0.87
CA VAL A 57 -9.61 -12.43 -0.88
C VAL A 57 -10.05 -12.07 -2.30
N MET A 58 -9.11 -12.01 -3.25
CA MET A 58 -9.43 -11.70 -4.65
C MET A 58 -10.29 -12.79 -5.30
N MET A 59 -10.02 -14.07 -5.01
CA MET A 59 -10.86 -15.19 -5.49
C MET A 59 -12.24 -15.17 -4.85
N LYS A 60 -12.34 -14.75 -3.58
CA LYS A 60 -13.63 -14.55 -2.91
C LYS A 60 -14.44 -13.44 -3.58
N ALA A 61 -13.85 -12.29 -3.81
CA ALA A 61 -14.48 -11.19 -4.51
C ALA A 61 -14.92 -11.57 -5.94
N ARG A 62 -14.11 -12.39 -6.63
CA ARG A 62 -14.43 -12.87 -7.98
C ARG A 62 -15.69 -13.76 -8.05
N GLN A 63 -16.05 -14.44 -6.97
CA GLN A 63 -17.30 -15.24 -6.94
C GLN A 63 -18.53 -14.36 -7.19
N TYR A 64 -18.50 -13.11 -6.73
CA TYR A 64 -19.59 -12.14 -6.84
C TYR A 64 -19.41 -11.17 -8.02
N ASN A 65 -18.15 -10.86 -8.38
CA ASN A 65 -17.84 -9.95 -9.49
C ASN A 65 -16.73 -10.52 -10.38
N ARG A 66 -17.10 -11.11 -11.52
CA ARG A 66 -16.13 -11.74 -12.45
C ARG A 66 -15.09 -10.78 -13.03
N ARG A 67 -15.38 -9.45 -13.05
CA ARG A 67 -14.50 -8.42 -13.59
C ARG A 67 -13.55 -7.83 -12.55
N ILE A 68 -13.61 -8.28 -11.29
CA ILE A 68 -12.82 -7.73 -10.18
C ILE A 68 -11.30 -7.87 -10.41
N LEU A 69 -10.89 -8.80 -11.24
CA LEU A 69 -9.48 -9.10 -11.53
C LEU A 69 -8.90 -8.27 -12.70
N ASN A 70 -9.59 -7.24 -13.18
CA ASN A 70 -9.13 -6.42 -14.30
C ASN A 70 -7.98 -5.46 -13.95
N GLY A 71 -7.55 -5.43 -12.68
CA GLY A 71 -6.46 -4.56 -12.18
C GLY A 71 -6.90 -3.14 -11.81
N GLU A 72 -8.18 -2.80 -11.94
CA GLU A 72 -8.70 -1.45 -11.62
C GLU A 72 -9.14 -1.32 -10.15
N ASN A 73 -9.17 -2.44 -9.41
CA ASN A 73 -9.69 -2.45 -8.04
C ASN A 73 -8.54 -2.55 -7.03
N THR A 74 -8.59 -1.73 -6.00
CA THR A 74 -7.61 -1.74 -4.91
C THR A 74 -8.01 -2.80 -3.87
N CYS A 75 -7.06 -3.66 -3.50
CA CYS A 75 -7.20 -4.60 -2.40
C CYS A 75 -6.18 -4.21 -1.32
N HIS A 76 -6.66 -3.86 -0.13
CA HIS A 76 -5.82 -3.37 0.97
C HIS A 76 -5.26 -4.51 1.84
N VAL A 77 -4.57 -5.43 1.19
CA VAL A 77 -3.88 -6.56 1.82
C VAL A 77 -2.40 -6.44 1.50
N TYR A 78 -1.54 -6.35 2.52
CA TYR A 78 -0.13 -6.03 2.35
C TYR A 78 0.76 -6.91 3.21
N ALA A 79 2.00 -7.17 2.74
CA ALA A 79 3.10 -7.59 3.59
C ALA A 79 3.86 -6.37 4.08
N ILE A 80 4.13 -6.28 5.38
CA ILE A 80 4.95 -5.19 5.94
C ILE A 80 6.34 -5.29 5.31
N GLN A 81 6.80 -4.19 4.73
CA GLN A 81 8.12 -4.07 4.12
C GLN A 81 9.01 -3.15 4.94
N GLU A 82 10.32 -3.39 4.84
CA GLU A 82 11.34 -2.60 5.52
C GLU A 82 11.99 -1.60 4.57
N SER A 83 12.39 -0.47 5.11
CA SER A 83 13.08 0.57 4.36
C SER A 83 14.60 0.36 4.26
N ASN A 84 15.14 -0.67 4.90
CA ASN A 84 16.58 -0.91 5.05
C ASN A 84 17.34 -0.99 3.71
N SER A 85 16.69 -1.49 2.65
CA SER A 85 17.29 -1.62 1.32
C SER A 85 17.19 -0.37 0.46
N ILE A 86 16.46 0.66 0.91
CA ILE A 86 16.22 1.88 0.12
C ILE A 86 17.50 2.70 0.01
N ASN A 87 17.91 2.96 -1.21
CA ASN A 87 18.99 3.91 -1.47
C ASN A 87 18.48 5.35 -1.33
N ARG A 88 18.67 5.94 -0.16
CA ARG A 88 18.22 7.32 0.14
C ARG A 88 18.87 8.38 -0.75
N ALA A 89 20.02 8.07 -1.37
CA ALA A 89 20.64 8.99 -2.33
C ALA A 89 19.78 9.19 -3.59
N HIS A 90 18.89 8.23 -3.90
CA HIS A 90 17.96 8.35 -5.02
C HIS A 90 16.85 9.37 -4.79
N LEU A 91 16.58 9.78 -3.53
CA LEU A 91 15.52 10.75 -3.22
C LEU A 91 15.72 12.11 -3.90
N LYS A 92 16.93 12.44 -4.31
CA LYS A 92 17.24 13.67 -5.05
C LYS A 92 16.67 13.70 -6.47
N TYR A 93 16.38 12.52 -7.04
CA TYR A 93 15.84 12.36 -8.41
C TYR A 93 14.31 12.45 -8.48
N PHE A 94 13.64 12.56 -7.34
CA PHE A 94 12.18 12.67 -7.27
C PHE A 94 11.74 14.13 -7.07
N GLY A 95 10.45 14.39 -7.36
CA GLY A 95 9.84 15.70 -7.21
C GLY A 95 10.18 16.67 -8.35
N ALA A 96 10.43 16.17 -9.57
CA ALA A 96 10.64 17.00 -10.75
C ALA A 96 9.41 17.91 -11.01
N GLY A 97 9.66 19.19 -11.26
CA GLY A 97 8.61 20.17 -11.52
C GLY A 97 7.73 20.57 -10.32
N MET A 98 8.02 20.04 -9.13
CA MET A 98 7.37 20.50 -7.90
C MET A 98 8.00 21.81 -7.40
N ASP A 99 7.20 22.62 -6.67
CA ASP A 99 7.70 23.76 -5.96
C ASP A 99 8.73 23.34 -4.88
N ASP A 100 9.77 24.15 -4.67
CA ASP A 100 10.86 23.84 -3.75
C ASP A 100 10.37 23.59 -2.31
N ILE A 101 9.34 24.31 -1.86
CA ILE A 101 8.77 24.16 -0.53
C ILE A 101 8.06 22.81 -0.45
N GLU A 102 7.18 22.48 -1.40
CA GLU A 102 6.48 21.20 -1.45
C GLU A 102 7.46 20.02 -1.56
N LYS A 103 8.49 20.16 -2.40
CA LYS A 103 9.54 19.14 -2.57
C LYS A 103 10.30 18.88 -1.26
N ASN A 104 10.69 19.92 -0.54
CA ASN A 104 11.37 19.76 0.74
C ASN A 104 10.48 19.15 1.81
N VAL A 105 9.20 19.54 1.87
CA VAL A 105 8.22 18.96 2.80
C VAL A 105 8.00 17.48 2.49
N ALA A 106 7.80 17.13 1.22
CA ALA A 106 7.63 15.75 0.79
C ALA A 106 8.85 14.88 1.15
N LYS A 107 10.05 15.38 0.86
CA LYS A 107 11.29 14.69 1.19
C LYS A 107 11.44 14.46 2.70
N MET A 108 11.19 15.47 3.51
CA MET A 108 11.27 15.36 4.98
C MET A 108 10.26 14.33 5.52
N GLN A 109 9.01 14.35 5.04
CA GLN A 109 7.98 13.39 5.45
C GLN A 109 8.33 11.97 4.99
N LEU A 110 8.86 11.81 3.77
CA LEU A 110 9.28 10.51 3.26
C LEU A 110 10.45 9.95 4.07
N GLU A 111 11.46 10.77 4.40
CA GLU A 111 12.57 10.37 5.27
C GLU A 111 12.06 9.92 6.65
N GLY A 112 11.11 10.64 7.26
CA GLY A 112 10.47 10.24 8.50
C GLY A 112 9.74 8.89 8.40
N LEU A 113 9.03 8.64 7.30
CA LEU A 113 8.41 7.36 7.03
C LEU A 113 9.46 6.24 6.90
N LEU A 114 10.54 6.48 6.16
CA LEU A 114 11.63 5.51 5.99
C LEU A 114 12.31 5.18 7.32
N ASP A 115 12.53 6.17 8.17
CA ASP A 115 13.09 5.96 9.52
C ASP A 115 12.17 5.10 10.38
N THR A 116 10.86 5.35 10.31
CA THR A 116 9.86 4.58 11.05
C THR A 116 9.77 3.13 10.55
N LEU A 117 9.92 2.89 9.24
CA LEU A 117 9.85 1.56 8.64
C LEU A 117 11.20 0.82 8.62
N THR A 118 12.23 1.36 9.23
CA THR A 118 13.49 0.62 9.45
C THR A 118 13.21 -0.54 10.41
N ASP A 119 13.63 -1.74 10.04
CA ASP A 119 13.40 -2.99 10.79
C ASP A 119 11.91 -3.25 11.10
N ALA A 120 11.01 -2.78 10.25
CA ALA A 120 9.56 -2.82 10.49
C ALA A 120 9.01 -4.24 10.68
N LYS A 121 9.62 -5.27 10.10
CA LYS A 121 9.21 -6.66 10.28
C LYS A 121 9.45 -7.19 11.69
N GLU A 122 10.38 -6.62 12.44
CA GLU A 122 10.61 -7.00 13.85
C GLU A 122 9.49 -6.50 14.76
N TYR A 123 8.90 -5.34 14.43
CA TYR A 123 7.83 -4.73 15.22
C TYR A 123 6.44 -5.11 14.72
N GLY A 124 6.32 -5.43 13.44
CA GLY A 124 5.04 -5.81 12.84
C GLY A 124 3.98 -4.71 12.97
N SER A 125 2.74 -5.12 13.21
CA SER A 125 1.59 -4.22 13.28
C SER A 125 1.52 -3.33 14.53
N ILE A 126 2.40 -3.53 15.52
CA ILE A 126 2.48 -2.66 16.70
C ILE A 126 3.26 -1.37 16.41
N LEU A 127 3.96 -1.30 15.27
CA LEU A 127 4.68 -0.11 14.86
C LEU A 127 3.73 1.09 14.73
N ASN A 128 4.10 2.21 15.33
CA ASN A 128 3.31 3.42 15.26
C ASN A 128 3.79 4.32 14.12
N VAL A 129 3.03 4.33 13.04
CA VAL A 129 3.29 5.20 11.88
C VAL A 129 2.52 6.50 12.04
N GLU A 130 3.20 7.63 11.89
CA GLU A 130 2.57 8.95 11.88
C GLU A 130 1.75 9.17 10.61
N SER A 131 0.78 10.08 10.69
CA SER A 131 0.01 10.47 9.52
C SER A 131 0.77 11.53 8.74
N TYR A 132 1.06 11.22 7.48
CA TYR A 132 1.71 12.13 6.52
C TYR A 132 0.72 12.59 5.44
N ASN A 133 1.14 13.51 4.60
CA ASN A 133 0.39 13.87 3.39
C ASN A 133 0.67 12.84 2.29
N TRP A 134 -0.11 11.75 2.28
CA TRP A 134 0.07 10.60 1.39
C TRP A 134 -0.01 10.97 -0.08
N ASP A 135 -0.89 11.89 -0.45
CA ASP A 135 -1.02 12.36 -1.83
C ASP A 135 0.23 13.15 -2.27
N LEU A 136 0.79 13.95 -1.36
CA LEU A 136 2.03 14.66 -1.61
C LEU A 136 3.20 13.70 -1.82
N LEU A 137 3.29 12.65 -0.98
CA LEU A 137 4.33 11.63 -1.11
C LEU A 137 4.23 10.87 -2.43
N ARG A 138 3.02 10.48 -2.84
CA ARG A 138 2.81 9.81 -4.12
C ARG A 138 3.15 10.71 -5.31
N ARG A 139 2.78 12.00 -5.26
CA ARG A 139 3.15 12.98 -6.30
C ARG A 139 4.66 13.16 -6.37
N PHE A 140 5.34 13.21 -5.23
CA PHE A 140 6.79 13.35 -5.17
C PHE A 140 7.50 12.16 -5.82
N VAL A 141 7.09 10.93 -5.52
CA VAL A 141 7.68 9.71 -6.10
C VAL A 141 7.32 9.56 -7.58
N ALA A 142 6.11 9.95 -8.00
CA ALA A 142 5.68 9.88 -9.40
C ALA A 142 6.38 10.91 -10.31
N ALA A 143 6.89 12.00 -9.74
CA ALA A 143 7.59 13.05 -10.48
C ALA A 143 9.09 12.74 -10.54
N GLU A 144 9.47 11.76 -11.38
CA GLU A 144 10.87 11.43 -11.61
C GLU A 144 11.54 12.46 -12.52
N ASP A 145 12.76 12.87 -12.16
CA ASP A 145 13.60 13.70 -12.99
C ASP A 145 14.35 12.81 -14.01
N THR A 146 13.70 12.59 -15.15
CA THR A 146 14.25 11.81 -16.26
C THR A 146 14.94 12.69 -17.29
N ASP A 147 15.61 13.76 -16.88
CA ASP A 147 16.44 14.56 -17.79
C ASP A 147 17.57 13.71 -18.34
N GLY A 148 17.26 12.96 -19.37
CA GLY A 148 18.02 12.32 -20.46
C GLY A 148 19.49 11.90 -20.28
N GLN A 149 20.12 12.16 -19.12
CA GLN A 149 21.45 11.70 -18.77
C GLN A 149 21.37 10.56 -17.76
N ILE A 150 21.43 9.34 -18.26
CA ILE A 150 21.67 8.15 -17.44
C ILE A 150 23.07 8.31 -16.83
N SER A 151 23.16 8.82 -15.61
CA SER A 151 24.37 8.75 -14.82
C SER A 151 24.45 7.38 -14.13
N MET A 152 25.64 6.91 -13.80
CA MET A 152 25.79 5.67 -13.02
C MET A 152 25.03 5.72 -11.68
N ASP A 153 24.78 6.92 -11.15
CA ASP A 153 24.03 7.14 -9.90
C ASP A 153 22.51 7.04 -10.07
N SER A 154 21.98 7.08 -11.31
CA SER A 154 20.53 6.95 -11.57
C SER A 154 20.09 5.51 -11.85
N VAL A 155 21.02 4.56 -11.88
CA VAL A 155 20.71 3.14 -12.06
C VAL A 155 19.92 2.64 -10.86
N GLY A 156 18.70 2.10 -11.10
CA GLY A 156 17.83 1.58 -10.06
C GLY A 156 16.87 2.59 -9.44
N VAL A 157 16.75 3.81 -9.98
CA VAL A 157 15.76 4.81 -9.50
C VAL A 157 14.34 4.30 -9.70
N GLU A 158 14.03 3.66 -10.83
CA GLU A 158 12.71 3.05 -11.08
C GLU A 158 12.38 1.96 -10.05
N ASP A 159 13.35 1.10 -9.70
CA ASP A 159 13.18 0.10 -8.65
C ASP A 159 12.93 0.76 -7.29
N THR A 160 13.65 1.85 -7.01
CA THR A 160 13.45 2.65 -5.79
C THR A 160 12.06 3.29 -5.76
N ALA A 161 11.56 3.81 -6.88
CA ALA A 161 10.21 4.37 -6.97
C ALA A 161 9.14 3.32 -6.66
N GLY A 162 9.27 2.11 -7.20
CA GLY A 162 8.39 0.98 -6.92
C GLY A 162 8.38 0.61 -5.43
N GLN A 163 9.55 0.51 -4.82
CA GLN A 163 9.71 0.22 -3.39
C GLN A 163 9.12 1.34 -2.51
N LEU A 164 9.36 2.62 -2.86
CA LEU A 164 8.81 3.76 -2.12
C LEU A 164 7.28 3.78 -2.16
N ASN A 165 6.66 3.50 -3.31
CA ASN A 165 5.20 3.43 -3.42
C ASN A 165 4.62 2.33 -2.52
N GLN A 166 5.25 1.15 -2.45
CA GLN A 166 4.85 0.09 -1.54
C GLN A 166 4.93 0.53 -0.08
N LEU A 167 6.02 1.20 0.31
CA LEU A 167 6.19 1.70 1.68
C LEU A 167 5.18 2.81 2.03
N ILE A 168 4.82 3.66 1.08
CA ILE A 168 3.78 4.68 1.25
C ILE A 168 2.42 4.02 1.49
N ASP A 169 2.03 3.01 0.70
CA ASP A 169 0.75 2.31 0.85
C ASP A 169 0.66 1.56 2.18
N ILE A 170 1.73 0.88 2.58
CA ILE A 170 1.83 0.21 3.88
C ILE A 170 1.78 1.24 5.01
N GLY A 171 2.56 2.31 4.91
CA GLY A 171 2.58 3.37 5.91
C GLY A 171 1.23 4.03 6.10
N GLU A 172 0.52 4.35 5.03
CA GLU A 172 -0.84 4.89 5.08
C GLU A 172 -1.80 3.92 5.77
N THR A 173 -1.77 2.64 5.38
CA THR A 173 -2.61 1.60 5.98
C THR A 173 -2.34 1.47 7.48
N MET A 174 -1.09 1.48 7.90
CA MET A 174 -0.70 1.42 9.31
C MET A 174 -1.09 2.69 10.07
N ALA A 175 -0.91 3.88 9.49
CA ALA A 175 -1.26 5.16 10.11
C ALA A 175 -2.77 5.31 10.33
N ARG A 176 -3.59 4.81 9.43
CA ARG A 176 -5.05 4.85 9.53
C ARG A 176 -5.62 3.93 10.60
N LYS A 177 -4.85 2.96 11.09
CA LYS A 177 -5.23 2.02 12.18
C LYS A 177 -6.62 1.42 11.97
N TYR A 178 -6.81 0.75 10.85
CA TYR A 178 -8.10 0.10 10.51
C TYR A 178 -8.43 -1.14 11.36
N TRP A 179 -7.69 -1.41 12.41
CA TRP A 179 -7.84 -2.54 13.34
C TRP A 179 -7.97 -2.11 14.80
#